data_1fda6b4eae2b0b1782aef66cda42642e
#
_entry.id   1fda6b4eae2b0b1782aef66cda42642e
#
_cell.length_a   1.000
_cell.length_b   1.000
_cell.length_c   1.000
_cell.angle_alpha   90.00
_cell.angle_beta   90.00
_cell.angle_gamma   90.00
#
_symmetry.space_group_name_H-M   'P 1'
#
loop_
_entity.id
_entity.type
_entity.pdbx_description
1 polymer ?
#
loop_
_entity_poly.entity_id
_entity_poly.type
_entity_poly.pdbx_seq_one_letter_code
_entity_poly.pdbx_strand_id
1 'polypeptide(L)'
;MRAVNVFLYEGFTTMDALGPAEALSRALDDGRKCYEIEYFSATGELVGGSTSAKIWTRKLSEIAKFDVLLVPGGFAARELAHEGEFIAALGDLARRHEYVIAVCTGSVLLAKTGLLDGMEATSNKLSWQWVTSEAPSVRWVSAARWCVSGKFYTSSGVSAGIDAALGFIADMHGLYEAQKIARTMEYVYNSNKNADLF
;
A
#
# COMPACT_ATOMS: atom_id res chain seq x y z
N MET A 1 -15.63 1.10 12.82
CA MET A 1 -15.05 0.46 11.62
C MET A 1 -14.43 1.55 10.76
N ARG A 2 -13.12 1.46 10.49
CA ARG A 2 -12.36 2.37 9.62
C ARG A 2 -12.47 1.94 8.16
N ALA A 3 -12.45 2.87 7.23
CA ALA A 3 -12.41 2.56 5.80
C ALA A 3 -10.97 2.34 5.32
N VAL A 4 -10.77 1.33 4.48
CA VAL A 4 -9.54 1.14 3.71
C VAL A 4 -9.89 1.36 2.24
N ASN A 5 -9.42 2.46 1.69
CA ASN A 5 -9.63 2.83 0.32
C ASN A 5 -8.46 2.31 -0.52
N VAL A 6 -8.68 1.29 -1.33
CA VAL A 6 -7.67 0.74 -2.22
C VAL A 6 -7.74 1.49 -3.54
N PHE A 7 -6.71 2.28 -3.85
CA PHE A 7 -6.64 3.05 -5.09
C PHE A 7 -6.06 2.20 -6.21
N LEU A 8 -6.91 1.79 -7.15
CA LEU A 8 -6.54 0.96 -8.29
C LEU A 8 -6.41 1.79 -9.57
N TYR A 9 -5.51 1.33 -10.44
CA TYR A 9 -5.26 1.84 -11.77
C TYR A 9 -4.93 0.68 -12.72
N GLU A 10 -5.15 0.82 -14.00
CA GLU A 10 -4.93 -0.26 -14.97
C GLU A 10 -3.48 -0.75 -14.92
N GLY A 11 -3.29 -2.06 -14.87
CA GLY A 11 -1.97 -2.71 -14.79
C GLY A 11 -1.33 -2.74 -13.39
N PHE A 12 -2.11 -2.47 -12.32
CA PHE A 12 -1.61 -2.64 -10.94
C PHE A 12 -1.22 -4.10 -10.66
N THR A 13 -0.26 -4.34 -9.77
CA THR A 13 0.08 -5.69 -9.32
C THR A 13 -1.03 -6.22 -8.40
N THR A 14 -1.72 -7.27 -8.84
CA THR A 14 -2.91 -7.81 -8.15
C THR A 14 -2.64 -8.15 -6.68
N MET A 15 -1.50 -8.80 -6.39
CA MET A 15 -1.14 -9.18 -5.02
C MET A 15 -0.82 -7.97 -4.13
N ASP A 16 -0.28 -6.88 -4.70
CA ASP A 16 0.01 -5.65 -3.95
C ASP A 16 -1.26 -5.01 -3.36
N ALA A 17 -2.38 -5.18 -4.05
CA ALA A 17 -3.69 -4.70 -3.60
C ALA A 17 -4.40 -5.72 -2.70
N LEU A 18 -4.55 -6.97 -3.19
CA LEU A 18 -5.42 -7.96 -2.55
C LEU A 18 -4.78 -8.61 -1.31
N GLY A 19 -3.45 -8.81 -1.31
CA GLY A 19 -2.75 -9.40 -0.16
C GLY A 19 -2.89 -8.57 1.12
N PRO A 20 -2.49 -7.29 1.12
CA PRO A 20 -2.71 -6.39 2.26
C PRO A 20 -4.19 -6.20 2.62
N ALA A 21 -5.08 -6.07 1.60
CA ALA A 21 -6.52 -5.92 1.82
C ALA A 21 -7.10 -7.13 2.55
N GLU A 22 -6.68 -8.35 2.19
CA GLU A 22 -7.09 -9.58 2.87
C GLU A 22 -6.66 -9.58 4.35
N ALA A 23 -5.40 -9.21 4.65
CA ALA A 23 -4.91 -9.12 6.02
C ALA A 23 -5.71 -8.09 6.84
N LEU A 24 -5.93 -6.89 6.30
CA LEU A 24 -6.69 -5.82 6.96
C LEU A 24 -8.15 -6.23 7.21
N SER A 25 -8.79 -6.91 6.25
CA SER A 25 -10.19 -7.35 6.35
C SER A 25 -10.47 -8.32 7.50
N ARG A 26 -9.42 -8.99 8.00
CA ARG A 26 -9.48 -10.00 9.08
C ARG A 26 -9.31 -9.42 10.48
N ALA A 27 -8.91 -8.15 10.61
CA ALA A 27 -8.72 -7.51 11.92
C ALA A 27 -10.07 -7.34 12.65
N LEU A 28 -10.11 -7.85 13.87
CA LEU A 28 -11.30 -7.82 14.72
C LEU A 28 -10.99 -7.16 16.06
N ASP A 29 -11.95 -6.39 16.57
CA ASP A 29 -11.98 -5.87 17.92
C ASP A 29 -13.32 -6.29 18.56
N ASP A 30 -13.26 -7.05 19.65
CA ASP A 30 -14.43 -7.68 20.29
C ASP A 30 -15.38 -8.37 19.29
N GLY A 31 -14.79 -9.11 18.33
CA GLY A 31 -15.53 -9.85 17.30
C GLY A 31 -16.14 -8.98 16.18
N ARG A 32 -15.91 -7.66 16.20
CA ARG A 32 -16.36 -6.73 15.17
C ARG A 32 -15.22 -6.40 14.21
N LYS A 33 -15.52 -6.29 12.91
CA LYS A 33 -14.55 -5.86 11.91
C LYS A 33 -13.99 -4.48 12.23
N CYS A 34 -12.65 -4.35 12.23
CA CYS A 34 -11.98 -3.07 12.39
C CYS A 34 -11.99 -2.26 11.11
N TYR A 35 -11.89 -2.93 9.95
CA TYR A 35 -11.73 -2.30 8.64
C TYR A 35 -12.79 -2.78 7.64
N GLU A 36 -13.24 -1.85 6.81
CA GLU A 36 -14.07 -2.07 5.63
C GLU A 36 -13.23 -1.75 4.39
N ILE A 37 -13.09 -2.71 3.48
CA ILE A 37 -12.25 -2.58 2.29
C ILE A 37 -13.13 -2.16 1.12
N GLU A 38 -12.78 -1.04 0.50
CA GLU A 38 -13.42 -0.55 -0.72
C GLU A 38 -12.37 -0.25 -1.80
N TYR A 39 -12.74 -0.51 -3.05
CA TYR A 39 -11.85 -0.31 -4.19
C TYR A 39 -12.31 0.91 -5.00
N PHE A 40 -11.36 1.78 -5.32
CA PHE A 40 -11.59 3.02 -6.03
C PHE A 40 -10.62 3.18 -7.20
N SER A 41 -11.08 3.82 -8.27
CA SER A 41 -10.24 4.27 -9.37
C SER A 41 -10.67 5.66 -9.85
N ALA A 42 -9.90 6.27 -10.72
CA ALA A 42 -10.22 7.60 -11.25
C ALA A 42 -11.62 7.66 -11.88
N THR A 43 -11.97 6.63 -12.65
CA THR A 43 -13.23 6.59 -13.42
C THR A 43 -14.30 5.70 -12.80
N GLY A 44 -13.97 4.85 -11.82
CA GLY A 44 -14.82 3.74 -11.39
C GLY A 44 -14.75 2.56 -12.37
N GLU A 45 -15.74 1.67 -12.31
CA GLU A 45 -15.90 0.50 -13.18
C GLU A 45 -14.85 -0.60 -12.95
N LEU A 46 -14.61 -1.45 -13.96
CA LEU A 46 -13.69 -2.58 -13.88
C LEU A 46 -12.27 -2.13 -14.21
N VAL A 47 -11.33 -2.42 -13.31
CA VAL A 47 -9.89 -2.14 -13.47
C VAL A 47 -9.13 -3.47 -13.51
N GLY A 48 -8.27 -3.63 -14.52
CA GLY A 48 -7.45 -4.83 -14.72
C GLY A 48 -6.12 -4.76 -13.98
N GLY A 49 -5.79 -5.85 -13.28
CA GLY A 49 -4.48 -6.01 -12.63
C GLY A 49 -3.47 -6.78 -13.48
N SER A 50 -2.34 -7.12 -12.89
CA SER A 50 -1.26 -7.91 -13.50
C SER A 50 -1.65 -9.34 -13.88
N THR A 51 -2.76 -9.82 -13.34
CA THR A 51 -3.41 -11.06 -13.75
C THR A 51 -4.61 -10.70 -14.64
N SER A 52 -5.26 -11.68 -15.24
CA SER A 52 -6.49 -11.44 -16.04
C SER A 52 -7.72 -11.05 -15.19
N ALA A 53 -7.58 -11.03 -13.87
CA ALA A 53 -8.67 -10.62 -12.97
C ALA A 53 -8.93 -9.11 -13.09
N LYS A 54 -10.21 -8.76 -13.12
CA LYS A 54 -10.67 -7.37 -13.07
C LYS A 54 -11.44 -7.13 -11.78
N ILE A 55 -11.21 -5.98 -11.18
CA ILE A 55 -11.85 -5.59 -9.92
C ILE A 55 -12.81 -4.45 -10.19
N TRP A 56 -14.04 -4.58 -9.70
CA TRP A 56 -15.00 -3.49 -9.72
C TRP A 56 -14.56 -2.40 -8.75
N THR A 57 -14.58 -1.15 -9.22
CA THR A 57 -14.21 0.02 -8.42
C THR A 57 -15.30 1.08 -8.44
N ARG A 58 -15.33 1.89 -7.37
CA ARG A 58 -16.08 3.13 -7.30
C ARG A 58 -15.20 4.29 -7.78
N LYS A 59 -15.81 5.43 -8.10
CA LYS A 59 -15.05 6.64 -8.45
C LYS A 59 -14.40 7.25 -7.21
N LEU A 60 -13.20 7.83 -7.36
CA LEU A 60 -12.52 8.54 -6.27
C LEU A 60 -13.38 9.63 -5.62
N SER A 61 -14.28 10.27 -6.39
CA SER A 61 -15.20 11.29 -5.86
C SER A 61 -16.25 10.75 -4.88
N GLU A 62 -16.42 9.43 -4.82
CA GLU A 62 -17.36 8.76 -3.92
C GLU A 62 -16.75 8.35 -2.57
N ILE A 63 -15.45 8.60 -2.36
CA ILE A 63 -14.80 8.33 -1.09
C ILE A 63 -15.41 9.22 0.00
N ALA A 64 -16.02 8.58 1.00
CA ALA A 64 -16.70 9.27 2.10
C ALA A 64 -15.86 9.37 3.38
N LYS A 65 -14.94 8.40 3.61
CA LYS A 65 -14.07 8.32 4.78
C LYS A 65 -12.62 8.19 4.33
N PHE A 66 -11.71 8.82 5.06
CA PHE A 66 -10.30 8.93 4.71
C PHE A 66 -9.40 8.36 5.82
N ASP A 67 -9.67 7.12 6.26
CA ASP A 67 -8.90 6.50 7.34
C ASP A 67 -7.58 5.91 6.81
N VAL A 68 -7.64 4.93 5.89
CA VAL A 68 -6.45 4.27 5.34
C VAL A 68 -6.50 4.26 3.81
N LEU A 69 -5.44 4.72 3.17
CA LEU A 69 -5.23 4.59 1.72
C LEU A 69 -4.26 3.44 1.45
N LEU A 70 -4.63 2.51 0.59
CA LEU A 70 -3.74 1.46 0.09
C LEU A 70 -3.42 1.72 -1.38
N VAL A 71 -2.11 1.84 -1.69
CA VAL A 71 -1.60 2.14 -3.04
C VAL A 71 -0.73 0.97 -3.51
N PRO A 72 -1.20 0.12 -4.42
CA PRO A 72 -0.40 -0.94 -5.01
C PRO A 72 0.66 -0.38 -5.98
N GLY A 73 1.68 -1.19 -6.27
CA GLY A 73 2.59 -0.96 -7.38
C GLY A 73 2.13 -1.67 -8.66
N GLY A 74 3.06 -1.84 -9.58
CA GLY A 74 2.86 -2.51 -10.85
C GLY A 74 3.77 -1.95 -11.93
N PHE A 75 3.82 -2.60 -13.09
CA PHE A 75 4.61 -2.09 -14.22
C PHE A 75 4.10 -0.73 -14.72
N ALA A 76 2.80 -0.51 -14.69
CA ALA A 76 2.19 0.78 -15.04
C ALA A 76 2.68 1.95 -14.16
N ALA A 77 3.20 1.69 -12.97
CA ALA A 77 3.77 2.73 -12.11
C ALA A 77 4.92 3.49 -12.80
N ARG A 78 5.62 2.89 -13.78
CA ARG A 78 6.69 3.54 -14.52
C ARG A 78 6.19 4.69 -15.41
N GLU A 79 5.04 4.50 -16.02
CA GLU A 79 4.38 5.53 -16.84
C GLU A 79 3.66 6.54 -15.95
N LEU A 80 2.86 6.05 -15.00
CA LEU A 80 2.06 6.88 -14.10
C LEU A 80 2.91 7.82 -13.22
N ALA A 81 4.16 7.46 -12.92
CA ALA A 81 5.09 8.33 -12.18
C ALA A 81 5.38 9.66 -12.90
N HIS A 82 5.10 9.73 -14.21
CA HIS A 82 5.28 10.92 -15.05
C HIS A 82 3.95 11.58 -15.48
N GLU A 83 2.81 11.02 -15.06
CA GLU A 83 1.49 11.59 -15.33
C GLU A 83 1.09 12.57 -14.22
N GLY A 84 1.21 13.88 -14.50
CA GLY A 84 1.00 14.92 -13.50
C GLY A 84 -0.40 14.90 -12.87
N GLU A 85 -1.45 14.62 -13.64
CA GLU A 85 -2.82 14.53 -13.11
C GLU A 85 -3.01 13.36 -12.16
N PHE A 86 -2.44 12.19 -12.49
CA PHE A 86 -2.47 11.01 -11.62
C PHE A 86 -1.72 11.27 -10.31
N ILE A 87 -0.51 11.84 -10.39
CA ILE A 87 0.30 12.15 -9.20
C ILE A 87 -0.37 13.22 -8.34
N ALA A 88 -0.99 14.24 -8.93
CA ALA A 88 -1.75 15.26 -8.20
C ALA A 88 -2.95 14.63 -7.46
N ALA A 89 -3.73 13.78 -8.12
CA ALA A 89 -4.87 13.07 -7.52
C ALA A 89 -4.42 12.16 -6.36
N LEU A 90 -3.33 11.38 -6.56
CA LEU A 90 -2.75 10.55 -5.51
C LEU A 90 -2.27 11.41 -4.33
N GLY A 91 -1.62 12.54 -4.60
CA GLY A 91 -1.16 13.46 -3.57
C GLY A 91 -2.31 14.01 -2.71
N ASP A 92 -3.42 14.37 -3.34
CA ASP A 92 -4.61 14.86 -2.62
C ASP A 92 -5.25 13.76 -1.78
N LEU A 93 -5.37 12.54 -2.31
CA LEU A 93 -5.84 11.39 -1.56
C LEU A 93 -4.93 11.12 -0.36
N ALA A 94 -3.61 11.06 -0.57
CA ALA A 94 -2.65 10.76 0.48
C ALA A 94 -2.64 11.82 1.59
N ARG A 95 -2.84 13.10 1.26
CA ARG A 95 -2.95 14.17 2.28
C ARG A 95 -4.18 14.03 3.15
N ARG A 96 -5.31 13.64 2.55
CA ARG A 96 -6.62 13.53 3.23
C ARG A 96 -6.71 12.31 4.14
N HIS A 97 -6.03 11.21 3.81
CA HIS A 97 -6.08 9.98 4.61
C HIS A 97 -5.22 10.09 5.88
N GLU A 98 -5.71 9.48 6.96
CA GLU A 98 -5.00 9.39 8.24
C GLU A 98 -3.73 8.53 8.11
N TYR A 99 -3.80 7.41 7.38
CA TYR A 99 -2.68 6.52 7.09
C TYR A 99 -2.59 6.18 5.59
N VAL A 100 -1.38 5.91 5.12
CA VAL A 100 -1.13 5.50 3.73
C VAL A 100 -0.21 4.28 3.74
N ILE A 101 -0.64 3.21 3.09
CA ILE A 101 0.17 1.99 2.87
C ILE A 101 0.47 1.93 1.37
N ALA A 102 1.75 2.05 0.99
CA ALA A 102 2.18 1.97 -0.39
C ALA A 102 3.07 0.74 -0.60
N VAL A 103 2.66 -0.15 -1.50
CA VAL A 103 3.30 -1.45 -1.71
C VAL A 103 4.15 -1.43 -2.97
N CYS A 104 5.34 -2.05 -2.90
CA CYS A 104 6.18 -2.24 -4.09
C CYS A 104 6.50 -0.88 -4.76
N THR A 105 6.35 -0.77 -6.08
CA THR A 105 6.52 0.48 -6.83
C THR A 105 5.44 1.52 -6.58
N GLY A 106 4.36 1.20 -5.84
CA GLY A 106 3.41 2.17 -5.33
C GLY A 106 4.04 3.22 -4.42
N SER A 107 5.13 2.86 -3.72
CA SER A 107 5.93 3.80 -2.93
C SER A 107 6.60 4.88 -3.79
N VAL A 108 6.96 4.57 -5.05
CA VAL A 108 7.49 5.57 -5.99
C VAL A 108 6.40 6.53 -6.41
N LEU A 109 5.19 6.04 -6.71
CA LEU A 109 4.05 6.91 -7.04
C LEU A 109 3.77 7.88 -5.88
N LEU A 110 3.79 7.39 -4.64
CA LEU A 110 3.65 8.23 -3.46
C LEU A 110 4.82 9.23 -3.31
N ALA A 111 6.06 8.80 -3.57
CA ALA A 111 7.25 9.67 -3.51
C ALA A 111 7.17 10.81 -4.54
N LYS A 112 6.67 10.54 -5.74
CA LYS A 112 6.47 11.56 -6.80
C LYS A 112 5.50 12.68 -6.39
N THR A 113 4.67 12.45 -5.38
CA THR A 113 3.81 13.52 -4.82
C THR A 113 4.58 14.52 -3.94
N GLY A 114 5.87 14.27 -3.64
CA GLY A 114 6.70 15.04 -2.70
C GLY A 114 6.44 14.76 -1.22
N LEU A 115 5.46 13.92 -0.89
CA LEU A 115 5.07 13.65 0.51
C LEU A 115 6.06 12.79 1.28
N LEU A 116 7.00 12.12 0.59
CA LEU A 116 8.06 11.32 1.22
C LEU A 116 9.43 12.00 1.23
N ASP A 117 9.54 13.26 0.78
CA ASP A 117 10.82 13.97 0.73
C ASP A 117 11.48 14.04 2.11
N GLY A 118 12.74 13.62 2.20
CA GLY A 118 13.51 13.53 3.43
C GLY A 118 13.11 12.42 4.39
N MET A 119 12.08 11.64 4.07
CA MET A 119 11.59 10.52 4.89
C MET A 119 12.27 9.19 4.51
N GLU A 120 12.32 8.25 5.45
CA GLU A 120 12.71 6.88 5.19
C GLU A 120 11.57 6.13 4.51
N ALA A 121 11.90 5.43 3.42
CA ALA A 121 10.97 4.59 2.69
C ALA A 121 11.67 3.38 2.08
N THR A 122 10.92 2.37 1.69
CA THR A 122 11.43 1.24 0.92
C THR A 122 10.50 0.93 -0.25
N SER A 123 10.99 0.10 -1.17
CA SER A 123 10.29 -0.27 -2.39
C SER A 123 10.74 -1.62 -2.89
N ASN A 124 10.24 -2.03 -4.06
CA ASN A 124 10.61 -3.25 -4.77
C ASN A 124 12.12 -3.29 -5.06
N LYS A 125 12.80 -4.38 -4.65
CA LYS A 125 14.26 -4.52 -4.78
C LYS A 125 14.70 -4.79 -6.22
N LEU A 126 13.90 -5.50 -7.01
CA LEU A 126 14.22 -5.74 -8.42
C LEU A 126 14.17 -4.45 -9.26
N SER A 127 13.41 -3.45 -8.81
CA SER A 127 13.33 -2.14 -9.46
C SER A 127 14.17 -1.07 -8.77
N TRP A 128 15.09 -1.44 -7.87
CA TRP A 128 15.75 -0.52 -6.94
C TRP A 128 16.46 0.65 -7.61
N GLN A 129 17.19 0.38 -8.69
CA GLN A 129 17.88 1.44 -9.44
C GLN A 129 16.91 2.47 -10.01
N TRP A 130 15.79 2.02 -10.57
CA TRP A 130 14.74 2.91 -11.05
C TRP A 130 14.09 3.67 -9.90
N VAL A 131 13.74 2.99 -8.80
CA VAL A 131 13.14 3.58 -7.60
C VAL A 131 13.96 4.77 -7.10
N THR A 132 15.26 4.57 -6.90
CA THR A 132 16.14 5.59 -6.34
C THR A 132 16.38 6.76 -7.31
N SER A 133 16.37 6.50 -8.62
CA SER A 133 16.51 7.54 -9.64
C SER A 133 15.26 8.41 -9.79
N GLU A 134 14.05 7.83 -9.59
CA GLU A 134 12.79 8.57 -9.74
C GLU A 134 12.50 9.53 -8.59
N ALA A 135 12.94 9.22 -7.39
CA ALA A 135 12.69 10.04 -6.21
C ALA A 135 13.94 10.14 -5.32
N PRO A 136 14.96 10.91 -5.76
CA PRO A 136 16.23 11.02 -5.05
C PRO A 136 16.14 11.79 -3.72
N SER A 137 15.07 12.53 -3.49
CA SER A 137 14.83 13.25 -2.22
C SER A 137 14.40 12.33 -1.09
N VAL A 138 14.03 11.07 -1.37
CA VAL A 138 13.62 10.09 -0.36
C VAL A 138 14.84 9.35 0.19
N ARG A 139 14.87 9.10 1.48
CA ARG A 139 15.89 8.24 2.10
C ARG A 139 15.52 6.77 1.95
N TRP A 140 15.87 6.19 0.81
CA TRP A 140 15.56 4.81 0.49
C TRP A 140 16.37 3.81 1.32
N VAL A 141 15.68 2.89 2.02
CA VAL A 141 16.27 1.86 2.88
C VAL A 141 16.18 0.51 2.19
N SER A 142 17.29 0.06 1.58
CA SER A 142 17.34 -1.17 0.80
C SER A 142 17.10 -2.44 1.64
N ALA A 143 17.61 -2.48 2.86
CA ALA A 143 17.48 -3.65 3.73
C ALA A 143 16.07 -3.81 4.36
N ALA A 144 15.23 -2.77 4.28
CA ALA A 144 13.93 -2.82 4.94
C ALA A 144 12.91 -3.65 4.17
N ARG A 145 12.18 -4.49 4.88
CA ARG A 145 10.99 -5.18 4.42
C ARG A 145 9.80 -4.22 4.28
N TRP A 146 9.63 -3.33 5.25
CA TRP A 146 8.80 -2.12 5.17
C TRP A 146 9.37 -1.02 6.06
N CYS A 147 9.04 0.23 5.72
CA CYS A 147 9.37 1.42 6.52
C CYS A 147 8.09 2.08 7.03
N VAL A 148 8.20 2.72 8.18
CA VAL A 148 7.15 3.57 8.76
C VAL A 148 7.73 4.95 8.99
N SER A 149 7.17 5.96 8.34
CA SER A 149 7.56 7.36 8.50
C SER A 149 6.32 8.23 8.67
N GLY A 150 6.04 8.62 9.91
CA GLY A 150 4.79 9.28 10.26
C GLY A 150 3.59 8.40 9.94
N LYS A 151 2.70 8.89 9.06
CA LYS A 151 1.51 8.15 8.61
C LYS A 151 1.75 7.21 7.43
N PHE A 152 2.96 7.19 6.87
CA PHE A 152 3.30 6.45 5.65
C PHE A 152 3.97 5.12 5.98
N TYR A 153 3.38 4.04 5.47
CA TYR A 153 3.91 2.69 5.47
C TYR A 153 4.29 2.34 4.03
N THR A 154 5.57 2.11 3.77
CA THR A 154 6.05 1.70 2.44
C THR A 154 6.66 0.32 2.51
N SER A 155 6.36 -0.56 1.59
CA SER A 155 6.88 -1.93 1.61
C SER A 155 7.72 -2.29 0.40
N SER A 156 8.52 -3.32 0.56
CA SER A 156 9.21 -4.03 -0.50
C SER A 156 8.24 -4.68 -1.48
N GLY A 157 8.74 -5.57 -2.35
CA GLY A 157 7.95 -6.14 -3.44
C GLY A 157 6.87 -7.12 -2.99
N VAL A 158 5.79 -7.11 -3.71
CA VAL A 158 4.64 -8.03 -3.75
C VAL A 158 4.21 -8.57 -2.39
N SER A 159 4.79 -9.69 -1.93
CA SER A 159 4.41 -10.34 -0.66
C SER A 159 4.72 -9.50 0.58
N ALA A 160 5.68 -8.58 0.50
CA ALA A 160 6.01 -7.65 1.60
C ALA A 160 4.85 -6.72 1.97
N GLY A 161 3.92 -6.48 1.06
CA GLY A 161 2.70 -5.72 1.34
C GLY A 161 1.84 -6.37 2.42
N ILE A 162 1.81 -7.70 2.49
CA ILE A 162 1.09 -8.45 3.54
C ILE A 162 1.77 -8.21 4.89
N ASP A 163 3.12 -8.28 4.93
CA ASP A 163 3.88 -8.03 6.16
C ASP A 163 3.70 -6.58 6.64
N ALA A 164 3.70 -5.61 5.72
CA ALA A 164 3.45 -4.21 6.06
C ALA A 164 2.04 -3.97 6.59
N ALA A 165 1.02 -4.63 6.02
CA ALA A 165 -0.35 -4.56 6.54
C ALA A 165 -0.48 -5.20 7.93
N LEU A 166 0.18 -6.34 8.15
CA LEU A 166 0.27 -6.96 9.48
C LEU A 166 1.05 -6.07 10.46
N GLY A 167 2.12 -5.41 10.00
CA GLY A 167 2.84 -4.40 10.78
C GLY A 167 1.97 -3.22 11.18
N PHE A 168 1.16 -2.70 10.25
CA PHE A 168 0.17 -1.65 10.52
C PHE A 168 -0.87 -2.13 11.55
N ILE A 169 -1.38 -3.36 11.42
CA ILE A 169 -2.30 -3.96 12.41
C ILE A 169 -1.62 -4.09 13.78
N ALA A 170 -0.34 -4.48 13.81
CA ALA A 170 0.42 -4.57 15.05
C ALA A 170 0.55 -3.21 15.75
N ASP A 171 0.77 -2.14 14.99
CA ASP A 171 0.86 -0.78 15.52
C ASP A 171 -0.51 -0.27 16.03
N MET A 172 -1.61 -0.63 15.36
CA MET A 172 -2.97 -0.17 15.71
C MET A 172 -3.66 -1.03 16.76
N HIS A 173 -3.46 -2.35 16.75
CA HIS A 173 -4.22 -3.34 17.54
C HIS A 173 -3.35 -4.28 18.37
N GLY A 174 -2.03 -4.10 18.29
CA GLY A 174 -1.05 -4.93 19.00
C GLY A 174 -0.57 -6.15 18.20
N LEU A 175 0.67 -6.57 18.51
CA LEU A 175 1.36 -7.66 17.80
C LEU A 175 0.60 -8.99 17.87
N TYR A 176 -0.10 -9.25 18.97
CA TYR A 176 -0.88 -10.48 19.14
C TYR A 176 -1.98 -10.61 18.06
N GLU A 177 -2.71 -9.52 17.76
CA GLU A 177 -3.76 -9.53 16.73
C GLU A 177 -3.15 -9.76 15.33
N ALA A 178 -2.04 -9.10 15.01
CA ALA A 178 -1.33 -9.34 13.76
C ALA A 178 -0.88 -10.80 13.58
N GLN A 179 -0.32 -11.41 14.64
CA GLN A 179 0.10 -12.82 14.63
C GLN A 179 -1.09 -13.77 14.53
N LYS A 180 -2.20 -13.46 15.18
CA LYS A 180 -3.45 -14.23 15.08
C LYS A 180 -4.00 -14.22 13.65
N ILE A 181 -4.01 -13.06 13.00
CA ILE A 181 -4.44 -12.92 11.61
C ILE A 181 -3.52 -13.74 10.70
N ALA A 182 -2.20 -13.59 10.83
CA ALA A 182 -1.24 -14.36 10.06
C ALA A 182 -1.48 -15.87 10.18
N ARG A 183 -1.75 -16.38 11.40
CA ARG A 183 -2.12 -17.79 11.62
C ARG A 183 -3.40 -18.20 10.91
N THR A 184 -4.44 -17.35 10.91
CA THR A 184 -5.69 -17.66 10.20
C THR A 184 -5.55 -17.62 8.68
N MET A 185 -4.54 -16.91 8.17
CA MET A 185 -4.16 -16.89 6.77
C MET A 185 -3.18 -18.01 6.39
N GLU A 186 -2.73 -18.81 7.36
CA GLU A 186 -1.62 -19.77 7.21
C GLU A 186 -0.37 -19.10 6.58
N TYR A 187 -0.14 -17.84 6.95
CA TYR A 187 0.92 -17.00 6.43
C TYR A 187 2.07 -16.88 7.41
N VAL A 188 3.31 -17.06 6.93
CA VAL A 188 4.53 -16.86 7.74
C VAL A 188 4.84 -15.38 7.78
N TYR A 189 4.40 -14.71 8.83
CA TYR A 189 4.61 -13.28 9.04
C TYR A 189 6.07 -12.97 9.35
N ASN A 190 6.75 -12.23 8.47
CA ASN A 190 8.04 -11.64 8.78
C ASN A 190 7.81 -10.33 9.57
N SER A 191 7.88 -10.40 10.90
CA SER A 191 7.65 -9.23 11.77
C SER A 191 8.86 -8.30 11.90
N ASN A 192 10.01 -8.67 11.34
CA ASN A 192 11.19 -7.82 11.33
C ASN A 192 11.18 -6.88 10.12
N LYS A 193 10.69 -5.67 10.32
CA LYS A 193 10.60 -4.66 9.26
C LYS A 193 11.95 -4.27 8.64
N ASN A 194 13.06 -4.47 9.36
CA ASN A 194 14.40 -4.06 8.92
C ASN A 194 15.15 -5.17 8.16
N ALA A 195 14.53 -6.33 7.94
CA ALA A 195 15.17 -7.46 7.27
C ALA A 195 14.34 -7.92 6.07
N ASP A 196 14.70 -7.45 4.89
CA ASP A 196 14.25 -8.02 3.63
C ASP A 196 15.27 -9.08 3.18
N LEU A 197 14.77 -10.17 2.60
CA LEU A 197 15.61 -11.28 2.14
C LEU A 197 16.02 -11.14 0.66
N PHE A 198 15.63 -10.03 -0.01
CA PHE A 198 15.86 -9.79 -1.43
C PHE A 198 16.73 -8.57 -1.70
#